data_e4e7f19102822167eae9a1886ee42e9f
#
_entry.id   e4e7f19102822167eae9a1886ee42e9f
#
_cell.length_a   1.000
_cell.length_b   1.000
_cell.length_c   1.000
_cell.angle_alpha   90.00
_cell.angle_beta   90.00
_cell.angle_gamma   90.00
#
_symmetry.space_group_name_H-M   'P 1'
#
loop_
_entity.id
_entity.type
_entity.pdbx_description
1 polymer ?
#
loop_
_entity_poly.entity_id
_entity_poly.type
_entity_poly.pdbx_seq_one_letter_code
_entity_poly.pdbx_strand_id
1 'polypeptide(L)'
;MTYDSMLPLFRLLYKHRDTFTLLIDKAAGTKYENFNHDFVIKMSYAYEQFYSEAKKRGLAQAEVTREEFHVLLSSFWTCICEPIIHKMTWEQIEEHCRIVCRFFNWNKVIMLRKELENV
;
A
#
# COMPACT_ATOMS: atom_id res chain seq x y z
N MET A 1 5.73 6.59 5.12
CA MET A 1 6.05 5.76 3.93
C MET A 1 7.00 6.52 3.04
N THR A 2 8.15 5.97 2.77
CA THR A 2 9.20 6.59 1.97
C THR A 2 9.61 5.67 0.82
N TYR A 3 10.33 6.21 -0.16
CA TYR A 3 10.89 5.43 -1.25
C TYR A 3 11.73 4.27 -0.72
N ASP A 4 12.62 4.54 0.22
CA ASP A 4 13.52 3.50 0.78
C ASP A 4 12.75 2.42 1.55
N SER A 5 11.64 2.77 2.18
CA SER A 5 10.83 1.79 2.92
C SER A 5 9.96 0.94 1.99
N MET A 6 9.56 1.49 0.84
CA MET A 6 8.68 0.79 -0.11
C MET A 6 9.45 -0.01 -1.16
N LEU A 7 10.67 0.40 -1.48
CA LEU A 7 11.45 -0.24 -2.54
C LEU A 7 11.67 -1.74 -2.32
N PRO A 8 11.92 -2.23 -1.08
CA PRO A 8 12.05 -3.67 -0.85
C PRO A 8 10.83 -4.48 -1.26
N LEU A 9 9.62 -3.94 -1.07
CA LEU A 9 8.39 -4.61 -1.50
C LEU A 9 8.36 -4.73 -3.02
N PHE A 10 8.63 -3.64 -3.74
CA PHE A 10 8.68 -3.68 -5.21
C PHE A 10 9.76 -4.62 -5.72
N ARG A 11 10.91 -4.65 -5.04
CA ARG A 11 12.00 -5.56 -5.41
C ARG A 11 11.59 -7.02 -5.24
N LEU A 12 10.90 -7.34 -4.15
CA LEU A 12 10.39 -8.69 -3.90
C LEU A 12 9.39 -9.11 -4.99
N LEU A 13 8.43 -8.24 -5.30
CA LEU A 13 7.45 -8.51 -6.34
C LEU A 13 8.12 -8.71 -7.70
N TYR A 14 9.08 -7.86 -8.03
CA TYR A 14 9.79 -7.96 -9.31
C TYR A 14 10.63 -9.24 -9.39
N LYS A 15 11.34 -9.59 -8.33
CA LYS A 15 12.16 -10.79 -8.28
C LYS A 15 11.33 -12.06 -8.54
N HIS A 16 10.12 -12.10 -8.03
CA HIS A 16 9.20 -13.23 -8.17
C HIS A 16 7.99 -12.88 -9.03
N ARG A 17 8.19 -12.05 -10.06
CA ARG A 17 7.10 -11.46 -10.84
C ARG A 17 6.20 -12.49 -11.52
N ASP A 18 6.74 -13.62 -11.95
CA ASP A 18 5.92 -14.67 -12.58
C ASP A 18 4.94 -15.27 -11.58
N THR A 19 5.42 -15.57 -10.37
CA THR A 19 4.59 -16.11 -9.29
C THR A 19 3.55 -15.10 -8.84
N PHE A 20 3.96 -13.84 -8.63
CA PHE A 20 3.01 -12.80 -8.19
C PHE A 20 1.97 -12.48 -9.27
N THR A 21 2.33 -12.53 -10.55
CA THR A 21 1.33 -12.33 -11.63
C THR A 21 0.24 -13.39 -11.55
N LEU A 22 0.59 -14.65 -11.25
CA LEU A 22 -0.42 -15.69 -11.07
C LEU A 22 -1.34 -15.40 -9.88
N LEU A 23 -0.78 -14.91 -8.76
CA LEU A 23 -1.57 -14.63 -7.55
C LEU A 23 -2.44 -13.39 -7.69
N ILE A 24 -1.92 -12.31 -8.29
CA ILE A 24 -2.64 -11.03 -8.32
C ILE A 24 -3.55 -10.88 -9.53
N ASP A 25 -3.27 -11.56 -10.64
CA ASP A 25 -4.01 -11.35 -11.90
C ASP A 25 -4.72 -12.60 -12.41
N LYS A 26 -4.25 -13.79 -12.05
CA LYS A 26 -4.74 -15.05 -12.67
C LYS A 26 -5.22 -16.08 -11.65
N ALA A 27 -5.58 -15.65 -10.45
CA ALA A 27 -5.98 -16.56 -9.39
C ALA A 27 -7.47 -16.91 -9.39
N ALA A 28 -8.27 -16.30 -10.26
CA ALA A 28 -9.71 -16.57 -10.32
C ALA A 28 -9.99 -18.06 -10.56
N GLY A 29 -10.92 -18.62 -9.77
CA GLY A 29 -11.27 -20.03 -9.85
C GLY A 29 -10.30 -20.98 -9.13
N THR A 30 -9.25 -20.47 -8.51
CA THR A 30 -8.30 -21.24 -7.73
C THR A 30 -8.48 -21.00 -6.22
N LYS A 31 -7.78 -21.78 -5.41
CA LYS A 31 -7.78 -21.56 -3.95
C LYS A 31 -7.16 -20.23 -3.53
N TYR A 32 -6.49 -19.54 -4.44
CA TYR A 32 -5.84 -18.24 -4.19
C TYR A 32 -6.65 -17.05 -4.71
N GLU A 33 -7.90 -17.25 -5.12
CA GLU A 33 -8.70 -16.20 -5.77
C GLU A 33 -8.90 -14.95 -4.91
N ASN A 34 -8.80 -15.09 -3.58
CA ASN A 34 -8.96 -13.97 -2.65
C ASN A 34 -7.64 -13.34 -2.23
N PHE A 35 -6.53 -13.63 -2.92
CA PHE A 35 -5.20 -13.16 -2.52
C PHE A 35 -5.14 -11.64 -2.36
N ASN A 36 -5.62 -10.90 -3.36
CA ASN A 36 -5.59 -9.44 -3.33
C ASN A 36 -6.45 -8.89 -2.18
N HIS A 37 -7.67 -9.41 -2.05
CA HIS A 37 -8.59 -8.98 -1.01
C HIS A 37 -8.00 -9.25 0.39
N ASP A 38 -7.46 -10.44 0.60
CA ASP A 38 -6.86 -10.81 1.88
C ASP A 38 -5.65 -9.94 2.22
N PHE A 39 -4.85 -9.58 1.21
CA PHE A 39 -3.70 -8.71 1.43
C PHE A 39 -4.16 -7.30 1.82
N VAL A 40 -5.19 -6.78 1.17
CA VAL A 40 -5.76 -5.47 1.51
C VAL A 40 -6.33 -5.47 2.93
N ILE A 41 -7.01 -6.56 3.33
CA ILE A 41 -7.53 -6.69 4.70
C ILE A 41 -6.39 -6.59 5.72
N LYS A 42 -5.27 -7.27 5.48
CA LYS A 42 -4.11 -7.21 6.37
C LYS A 42 -3.49 -5.83 6.43
N MET A 43 -3.36 -5.15 5.29
CA MET A 43 -2.88 -3.77 5.27
C MET A 43 -3.82 -2.84 6.02
N SER A 44 -5.12 -3.01 5.81
CA SER A 44 -6.14 -2.19 6.47
C SER A 44 -6.04 -2.32 7.98
N TYR A 45 -5.85 -3.54 8.48
CA TYR A 45 -5.69 -3.77 9.91
C TYR A 45 -4.49 -3.00 10.47
N ALA A 46 -3.34 -3.08 9.79
CA ALA A 46 -2.12 -2.40 10.24
C ALA A 46 -2.30 -0.87 10.27
N TYR A 47 -2.92 -0.30 9.23
CA TYR A 47 -3.17 1.15 9.18
C TYR A 47 -4.21 1.59 10.20
N GLU A 48 -5.24 0.79 10.44
CA GLU A 48 -6.23 1.09 11.49
C GLU A 48 -5.58 1.12 12.87
N GLN A 49 -4.65 0.22 13.15
CA GLN A 49 -3.91 0.21 14.41
C GLN A 49 -3.09 1.50 14.57
N PHE A 50 -2.37 1.88 13.52
CA PHE A 50 -1.58 3.11 13.53
C PHE A 50 -2.48 4.33 13.76
N TYR A 51 -3.58 4.42 13.02
CA TYR A 51 -4.53 5.52 13.13
C TYR A 51 -5.16 5.58 14.52
N SER A 52 -5.59 4.45 15.05
CA SER A 52 -6.19 4.38 16.38
C SER A 52 -5.23 4.90 17.46
N GLU A 53 -3.96 4.50 17.37
CA GLU A 53 -2.95 4.97 18.33
C GLU A 53 -2.69 6.47 18.17
N ALA A 54 -2.60 6.97 16.93
CA ALA A 54 -2.42 8.39 16.67
C ALA A 54 -3.62 9.20 17.21
N LYS A 55 -4.85 8.69 17.04
CA LYS A 55 -6.05 9.35 17.58
C LYS A 55 -6.01 9.43 19.10
N LYS A 56 -5.63 8.34 19.76
CA LYS A 56 -5.53 8.32 21.22
C LYS A 56 -4.57 9.37 21.76
N ARG A 57 -3.49 9.60 21.02
CA ARG A 57 -2.47 10.59 21.41
C ARG A 57 -2.82 12.01 20.97
N GLY A 58 -3.96 12.22 20.32
CA GLY A 58 -4.36 13.54 19.83
C GLY A 58 -3.52 14.00 18.64
N LEU A 59 -2.87 13.09 17.91
CA LEU A 59 -1.95 13.42 16.82
C LEU A 59 -2.60 13.35 15.45
N ALA A 60 -3.64 12.53 15.29
CA ALA A 60 -4.43 12.46 14.06
C ALA A 60 -5.63 13.41 14.19
N GLN A 61 -5.72 14.38 13.28
CA GLN A 61 -6.73 15.43 13.35
C GLN A 61 -7.94 15.17 12.44
N ALA A 62 -7.82 14.22 11.50
CA ALA A 62 -8.90 13.88 10.59
C ALA A 62 -9.68 12.67 11.09
N GLU A 63 -10.97 12.65 10.79
CA GLU A 63 -11.80 11.46 10.97
C GLU A 63 -11.79 10.66 9.67
N VAL A 64 -11.28 9.43 9.73
CA VAL A 64 -11.24 8.54 8.56
C VAL A 64 -11.91 7.23 8.95
N THR A 65 -12.96 6.86 8.21
CA THR A 65 -13.70 5.63 8.51
C THR A 65 -12.92 4.39 8.05
N ARG A 66 -13.28 3.24 8.61
CA ARG A 66 -12.73 1.96 8.18
C ARG A 66 -12.97 1.72 6.69
N GLU A 67 -14.16 2.06 6.21
CA GLU A 67 -14.53 1.90 4.81
C GLU A 67 -13.66 2.75 3.90
N GLU A 68 -13.35 3.99 4.29
CA GLU A 68 -12.44 4.84 3.53
C GLU A 68 -11.02 4.28 3.48
N PHE A 69 -10.52 3.79 4.61
CA PHE A 69 -9.21 3.12 4.62
C PHE A 69 -9.19 1.92 3.68
N HIS A 70 -10.26 1.12 3.68
CA HIS A 70 -10.34 -0.05 2.80
C HIS A 70 -10.30 0.36 1.32
N VAL A 71 -11.08 1.36 0.93
CA VAL A 71 -11.12 1.85 -0.45
C VAL A 71 -9.75 2.40 -0.88
N LEU A 72 -9.14 3.23 -0.03
CA LEU A 72 -7.83 3.84 -0.35
C LEU A 72 -6.73 2.79 -0.42
N LEU A 73 -6.73 1.82 0.49
CA LEU A 73 -5.72 0.76 0.48
C LEU A 73 -5.90 -0.22 -0.67
N SER A 74 -7.15 -0.46 -1.10
CA SER A 74 -7.40 -1.25 -2.31
C SER A 74 -6.80 -0.58 -3.54
N SER A 75 -6.98 0.74 -3.65
CA SER A 75 -6.39 1.53 -4.74
C SER A 75 -4.86 1.53 -4.66
N PHE A 76 -4.32 1.66 -3.46
CA PHE A 76 -2.87 1.62 -3.23
C PHE A 76 -2.27 0.28 -3.66
N TRP A 77 -2.91 -0.83 -3.26
CA TRP A 77 -2.46 -2.17 -3.65
C TRP A 77 -2.48 -2.36 -5.16
N THR A 78 -3.53 -1.87 -5.83
CA THR A 78 -3.62 -1.89 -7.29
C THR A 78 -2.43 -1.14 -7.91
N CYS A 79 -2.10 0.04 -7.39
CA CYS A 79 -0.95 0.81 -7.88
C CYS A 79 0.38 0.08 -7.67
N ILE A 80 0.50 -0.71 -6.62
CA ILE A 80 1.70 -1.53 -6.38
C ILE A 80 1.79 -2.68 -7.38
N CYS A 81 0.65 -3.32 -7.70
CA CYS A 81 0.62 -4.53 -8.52
C CYS A 81 0.65 -4.27 -10.02
N GLU A 82 0.08 -3.16 -10.48
CA GLU A 82 -0.05 -2.87 -11.91
C GLU A 82 1.27 -2.92 -12.69
N PRO A 83 2.39 -2.38 -12.17
CA PRO A 83 3.66 -2.48 -12.89
C PRO A 83 4.12 -3.93 -13.13
N ILE A 84 3.80 -4.83 -12.21
CA ILE A 84 4.15 -6.25 -12.34
C ILE A 84 3.29 -6.90 -13.42
N ILE A 85 1.99 -6.63 -13.42
CA ILE A 85 1.03 -7.17 -14.39
C ILE A 85 1.39 -6.69 -15.79
N HIS A 86 1.78 -5.41 -15.94
CA HIS A 86 2.12 -4.81 -17.22
C HIS A 86 3.57 -5.03 -17.63
N LYS A 87 4.32 -5.85 -16.90
CA LYS A 87 5.69 -6.27 -17.25
C LYS A 87 6.64 -5.08 -17.44
N MET A 88 6.53 -4.08 -16.57
CA MET A 88 7.42 -2.91 -16.59
C MET A 88 8.86 -3.33 -16.27
N THR A 89 9.83 -2.59 -16.82
CA THR A 89 11.25 -2.80 -16.50
C THR A 89 11.53 -2.40 -15.06
N TRP A 90 12.68 -2.86 -14.52
CA TRP A 90 13.06 -2.48 -13.16
C TRP A 90 13.21 -0.95 -13.03
N GLU A 91 13.79 -0.28 -14.02
CA GLU A 91 13.95 1.16 -14.01
C GLU A 91 12.60 1.89 -13.94
N GLN A 92 11.61 1.38 -14.69
CA GLN A 92 10.24 1.92 -14.64
C GLN A 92 9.61 1.69 -13.27
N ILE A 93 9.85 0.54 -12.65
CA ILE A 93 9.33 0.22 -11.33
C ILE A 93 9.96 1.11 -10.26
N GLU A 94 11.26 1.37 -10.34
CA GLU A 94 11.91 2.31 -9.41
C GLU A 94 11.29 3.69 -9.48
N GLU A 95 11.07 4.21 -10.68
CA GLU A 95 10.42 5.52 -10.85
C GLU A 95 8.98 5.50 -10.37
N HIS A 96 8.26 4.42 -10.65
CA HIS A 96 6.89 4.24 -10.16
C HIS A 96 6.83 4.25 -8.63
N CYS A 97 7.80 3.61 -7.98
CA CYS A 97 7.90 3.63 -6.52
C CYS A 97 8.01 5.05 -5.98
N ARG A 98 8.82 5.91 -6.63
CA ARG A 98 8.94 7.31 -6.24
C ARG A 98 7.60 8.04 -6.36
N ILE A 99 6.89 7.81 -7.45
CA ILE A 99 5.61 8.46 -7.73
C ILE A 99 4.54 8.00 -6.73
N VAL A 100 4.45 6.69 -6.47
CA VAL A 100 3.50 6.12 -5.51
C VAL A 100 3.70 6.71 -4.12
N CYS A 101 4.96 6.87 -3.70
CA CYS A 101 5.27 7.43 -2.39
C CYS A 101 4.86 8.90 -2.27
N ARG A 102 4.89 9.66 -3.37
CA ARG A 102 4.38 11.02 -3.38
C ARG A 102 2.86 11.07 -3.44
N PHE A 103 2.24 10.18 -4.21
CA PHE A 103 0.80 10.17 -4.42
C PHE A 103 0.04 9.73 -3.17
N PHE A 104 0.50 8.65 -2.52
CA PHE A 104 -0.15 8.10 -1.32
C PHE A 104 0.59 8.58 -0.07
N ASN A 105 0.26 9.79 0.39
CA ASN A 105 0.81 10.34 1.61
C ASN A 105 -0.14 10.05 2.77
N TRP A 106 0.05 8.92 3.45
CA TRP A 106 -0.84 8.47 4.51
C TRP A 106 -0.88 9.41 5.71
N ASN A 107 0.25 10.09 6.00
CA ASN A 107 0.27 11.07 7.07
C ASN A 107 -0.68 12.24 6.80
N LYS A 108 -0.83 12.64 5.53
CA LYS A 108 -1.80 13.67 5.15
C LYS A 108 -3.25 13.17 5.21
N VAL A 109 -3.47 11.90 4.90
CA VAL A 109 -4.82 11.31 4.93
C VAL A 109 -5.42 11.44 6.33
N ILE A 110 -4.65 11.16 7.37
CA ILE A 110 -5.11 11.27 8.76
C ILE A 110 -4.84 12.64 9.37
N MET A 111 -4.26 13.55 8.60
CA MET A 111 -3.85 14.89 9.07
C MET A 111 -2.98 14.78 10.32
N LEU A 112 -1.88 14.03 10.20
CA LEU A 112 -0.94 13.83 11.29
C LEU A 112 -0.24 15.15 11.61
N ARG A 113 -0.02 15.42 12.90
CA ARG A 113 0.62 16.67 13.35
C ARG A 113 2.07 16.70 12.90
N LYS A 114 2.55 17.86 12.45
CA LYS A 114 3.89 18.05 11.90
C LYS A 114 5.01 17.70 12.87
N GLU A 115 4.79 17.88 14.16
CA GLU A 115 5.80 17.57 15.18
C GLU A 115 6.23 16.10 15.12
N LEU A 116 5.35 15.20 14.64
CA LEU A 116 5.68 13.79 14.47
C LEU A 116 6.39 13.49 13.16
N GLU A 117 6.15 14.29 12.13
CA GLU A 117 6.78 14.07 10.83
C GLU A 117 8.28 14.33 10.86
N ASN A 118 8.75 15.11 11.86
CA ASN A 118 10.14 15.53 12.00
C ASN A 118 10.93 14.72 13.04
N VAL A 119 10.32 13.68 13.60
CA VAL A 119 10.94 12.86 14.64
C VAL A 119 11.74 11.67 14.09
#